data_7cc1e7647ac3daf769a1d959f7bf0111
#
_entry.id   7cc1e7647ac3daf769a1d959f7bf0111
#
_cell.length_a   1.000
_cell.length_b   1.000
_cell.length_c   1.000
_cell.angle_alpha   90.00
_cell.angle_beta   90.00
_cell.angle_gamma   90.00
#
_symmetry.space_group_name_H-M   'P 1'
#
loop_
_entity.id
_entity.type
_entity.pdbx_description
1 polymer ?
#
loop_
_entity_poly.entity_id
_entity_poly.type
_entity_poly.pdbx_seq_one_letter_code
_entity_poly.pdbx_strand_id
1 'polypeptide(L)'
;SRGNIMPGECENKNHEALKVFQQLLLNYKGDQLEAVTQLQIGEIYRELGQFDNALLAFQEIIEKHQESIYIDETLYFSAEILNKKLNKPEEAKAFYEKIIFNHQDSIYFTDSREKYRILRGDITL
;
A
#
# COMPACT_ATOMS: atom_id res chain seq x y z
N SER A 1 -10.05 21.04 11.43
CA SER A 1 -10.96 20.56 10.40
C SER A 1 -10.35 20.66 9.02
N ARG A 2 -10.60 19.67 8.23
CA ARG A 2 -10.10 19.66 6.86
C ARG A 2 -10.74 20.76 6.00
N GLY A 3 -11.93 21.20 6.37
CA GLY A 3 -12.60 22.28 5.65
C GLY A 3 -11.84 23.59 5.64
N ASN A 4 -10.88 23.75 6.53
CA ASN A 4 -10.08 24.96 6.65
C ASN A 4 -8.75 24.88 5.90
N ILE A 5 -8.43 23.73 5.29
CA ILE A 5 -7.19 23.55 4.57
C ILE A 5 -7.37 23.99 3.13
N MET A 6 -6.52 24.91 2.69
CA MET A 6 -6.54 25.40 1.31
C MET A 6 -6.07 24.31 0.34
N PRO A 7 -6.54 24.32 -0.92
CA PRO A 7 -6.01 23.42 -1.93
C PRO A 7 -4.49 23.56 -2.03
N GLY A 8 -3.78 22.47 -1.94
CA GLY A 8 -2.32 22.45 -1.98
C GLY A 8 -1.63 22.41 -0.63
N GLU A 9 -2.30 22.78 0.45
CA GLU A 9 -1.69 22.69 1.78
C GLU A 9 -1.45 21.25 2.19
N CYS A 10 -2.42 20.37 1.93
CA CYS A 10 -2.27 18.94 2.18
C CYS A 10 -1.12 18.37 1.36
N GLU A 11 -1.02 18.78 0.10
CA GLU A 11 0.05 18.33 -0.79
C GLU A 11 1.41 18.79 -0.27
N ASN A 12 1.53 20.05 0.16
CA ASN A 12 2.76 20.57 0.75
C ASN A 12 3.16 19.79 2.00
N LYS A 13 2.20 19.52 2.87
CA LYS A 13 2.45 18.75 4.10
C LYS A 13 2.90 17.34 3.76
N ASN A 14 2.31 16.73 2.73
CA ASN A 14 2.70 15.41 2.29
C ASN A 14 4.12 15.40 1.72
N HIS A 15 4.51 16.43 0.97
CA HIS A 15 5.87 16.53 0.46
C HIS A 15 6.88 16.71 1.60
N GLU A 16 6.56 17.51 2.60
CA GLU A 16 7.42 17.69 3.76
C GLU A 16 7.54 16.39 4.57
N ALA A 17 6.42 15.71 4.80
CA ALA A 17 6.41 14.44 5.50
C ALA A 17 7.22 13.39 4.75
N LEU A 18 7.13 13.37 3.43
CA LEU A 18 7.89 12.45 2.60
C LEU A 18 9.38 12.65 2.81
N LYS A 19 9.85 13.90 2.85
CA LYS A 19 11.26 14.19 3.09
C LYS A 19 11.71 13.69 4.45
N VAL A 20 10.89 13.87 5.49
CA VAL A 20 11.19 13.40 6.84
C VAL A 20 11.32 11.89 6.87
N PHE A 21 10.37 11.17 6.26
CA PHE A 21 10.40 9.71 6.26
C PHE A 21 11.58 9.18 5.44
N GLN A 22 11.91 9.81 4.32
CA GLN A 22 13.07 9.43 3.53
C GLN A 22 14.37 9.62 4.32
N GLN A 23 14.45 10.69 5.12
CA GLN A 23 15.59 10.96 5.98
C GLN A 23 15.69 9.91 7.08
N LEU A 24 14.57 9.48 7.63
CA LEU A 24 14.54 8.41 8.63
C LEU A 24 15.10 7.11 8.07
N LEU A 25 14.75 6.78 6.81
CA LEU A 25 15.28 5.58 6.17
C LEU A 25 16.80 5.62 6.02
N LEU A 26 17.36 6.79 5.79
CA LEU A 26 18.81 6.92 5.66
C LEU A 26 19.54 6.78 7.00
N ASN A 27 18.93 7.25 8.08
CA ASN A 27 19.58 7.38 9.38
C ASN A 27 19.32 6.23 10.34
N TYR A 28 18.19 5.53 10.19
CA TYR A 28 17.76 4.52 11.14
C TYR A 28 17.47 3.22 10.42
N LYS A 29 18.08 2.14 10.89
CA LYS A 29 17.94 0.81 10.33
C LYS A 29 17.26 -0.10 11.34
N GLY A 30 16.54 -1.07 10.83
CA GLY A 30 15.83 -2.04 11.64
C GLY A 30 14.54 -2.45 10.92
N ASP A 31 14.27 -3.74 10.87
CA ASP A 31 13.20 -4.28 10.02
C ASP A 31 11.85 -3.62 10.23
N GLN A 32 11.43 -3.45 11.48
CA GLN A 32 10.11 -2.87 11.74
C GLN A 32 10.09 -1.37 11.45
N LEU A 33 11.16 -0.65 11.79
CA LEU A 33 11.23 0.78 11.51
C LEU A 33 11.31 1.03 10.01
N GLU A 34 12.10 0.24 9.30
CA GLU A 34 12.18 0.38 7.83
C GLU A 34 10.84 0.06 7.18
N ALA A 35 10.17 -1.00 7.62
CA ALA A 35 8.88 -1.39 7.06
C ALA A 35 7.82 -0.32 7.28
N VAL A 36 7.68 0.18 8.51
CA VAL A 36 6.66 1.20 8.80
C VAL A 36 6.96 2.50 8.07
N THR A 37 8.23 2.86 7.96
CA THR A 37 8.63 4.08 7.26
C THR A 37 8.34 3.97 5.77
N GLN A 38 8.67 2.84 5.16
CA GLN A 38 8.34 2.60 3.75
C GLN A 38 6.83 2.57 3.53
N LEU A 39 6.08 2.03 4.48
CA LEU A 39 4.62 2.04 4.40
C LEU A 39 4.09 3.47 4.36
N GLN A 40 4.59 4.33 5.24
CA GLN A 40 4.19 5.74 5.26
C GLN A 40 4.57 6.46 3.97
N ILE A 41 5.75 6.17 3.44
CA ILE A 41 6.18 6.74 2.16
C ILE A 41 5.21 6.32 1.04
N GLY A 42 4.86 5.05 0.98
CA GLY A 42 3.91 4.55 -0.01
C GLY A 42 2.54 5.20 0.11
N GLU A 43 2.06 5.36 1.35
CA GLU A 43 0.78 6.02 1.62
C GLU A 43 0.78 7.47 1.15
N ILE A 44 1.88 8.20 1.39
CA ILE A 44 1.99 9.59 0.96
C ILE A 44 1.98 9.69 -0.56
N TYR A 45 2.74 8.83 -1.24
CA TYR A 45 2.72 8.80 -2.70
C TYR A 45 1.33 8.50 -3.23
N ARG A 46 0.60 7.59 -2.58
CA ARG A 46 -0.77 7.27 -2.97
C ARG A 46 -1.68 8.49 -2.84
N GLU A 47 -1.57 9.22 -1.74
CA GLU A 47 -2.36 10.45 -1.53
C GLU A 47 -2.01 11.53 -2.56
N LEU A 48 -0.77 11.59 -2.99
CA LEU A 48 -0.33 12.53 -4.03
C LEU A 48 -0.74 12.09 -5.44
N GLY A 49 -1.33 10.92 -5.57
CA GLY A 49 -1.69 10.37 -6.88
C GLY A 49 -0.53 9.79 -7.65
N GLN A 50 0.62 9.63 -7.00
CA GLN A 50 1.82 9.06 -7.61
C GLN A 50 1.83 7.54 -7.36
N PHE A 51 0.96 6.84 -8.07
CA PHE A 51 0.68 5.43 -7.80
C PHE A 51 1.86 4.51 -8.11
N ASP A 52 2.63 4.81 -9.15
CA ASP A 52 3.81 4.00 -9.47
C ASP A 52 4.86 4.10 -8.36
N ASN A 53 5.06 5.29 -7.82
CA ASN A 53 5.99 5.50 -6.70
C ASN A 53 5.49 4.82 -5.44
N ALA A 54 4.18 4.84 -5.21
CA ALA A 54 3.58 4.14 -4.08
C ALA A 54 3.85 2.63 -4.16
N LEU A 55 3.65 2.06 -5.35
CA LEU A 55 3.91 0.64 -5.56
C LEU A 55 5.37 0.27 -5.36
N LEU A 56 6.30 1.14 -5.77
CA LEU A 56 7.72 0.91 -5.54
C LEU A 56 8.05 0.87 -4.04
N ALA A 57 7.47 1.79 -3.27
CA ALA A 57 7.67 1.80 -1.82
C ALA A 57 7.10 0.54 -1.17
N PHE A 58 5.91 0.13 -1.58
CA PHE A 58 5.29 -1.09 -1.08
C PHE A 58 6.07 -2.34 -1.49
N GLN A 59 6.63 -2.34 -2.69
CA GLN A 59 7.42 -3.46 -3.19
C GLN A 59 8.67 -3.70 -2.33
N GLU A 60 9.28 -2.64 -1.82
CA GLU A 60 10.41 -2.77 -0.89
C GLU A 60 10.03 -3.57 0.35
N ILE A 61 8.83 -3.32 0.90
CA ILE A 61 8.36 -4.05 2.06
C ILE A 61 8.12 -5.52 1.69
N ILE A 62 7.47 -5.75 0.56
CA ILE A 62 7.13 -7.10 0.11
C ILE A 62 8.38 -7.95 -0.13
N GLU A 63 9.42 -7.35 -0.69
CA GLU A 63 10.66 -8.07 -1.00
C GLU A 63 11.57 -8.25 0.21
N LYS A 64 11.68 -7.23 1.06
CA LYS A 64 12.70 -7.20 2.12
C LYS A 64 12.17 -7.42 3.52
N HIS A 65 10.87 -7.28 3.73
CA HIS A 65 10.27 -7.32 5.07
C HIS A 65 9.06 -8.23 5.13
N GLN A 66 9.17 -9.43 4.58
CA GLN A 66 8.07 -10.39 4.48
C GLN A 66 7.52 -10.83 5.83
N GLU A 67 8.33 -10.73 6.88
CA GLU A 67 7.92 -11.08 8.24
C GLU A 67 7.34 -9.89 9.00
N SER A 68 7.23 -8.74 8.36
CA SER A 68 6.70 -7.54 9.00
C SER A 68 5.22 -7.71 9.31
N ILE A 69 4.78 -7.12 10.43
CA ILE A 69 3.35 -7.05 10.78
C ILE A 69 2.56 -6.20 9.76
N TYR A 70 3.27 -5.47 8.88
CA TYR A 70 2.64 -4.62 7.87
C TYR A 70 2.52 -5.28 6.50
N ILE A 71 2.90 -6.56 6.37
CA ILE A 71 2.96 -7.21 5.07
C ILE A 71 1.56 -7.36 4.42
N ASP A 72 0.57 -7.76 5.18
CA ASP A 72 -0.78 -7.98 4.66
C ASP A 72 -1.42 -6.66 4.22
N GLU A 73 -1.24 -5.61 5.01
CA GLU A 73 -1.70 -4.26 4.69
C GLU A 73 -1.04 -3.76 3.40
N THR A 74 0.26 -3.99 3.27
CA THR A 74 1.03 -3.60 2.09
C THR A 74 0.55 -4.33 0.83
N LEU A 75 0.31 -5.62 0.94
CA LEU A 75 -0.22 -6.42 -0.16
C LEU A 75 -1.60 -5.91 -0.57
N TYR A 76 -2.44 -5.63 0.41
CA TYR A 76 -3.80 -5.16 0.15
C TYR A 76 -3.81 -3.80 -0.55
N PHE A 77 -3.04 -2.85 -0.06
CA PHE A 77 -2.97 -1.52 -0.66
C PHE A 77 -2.38 -1.57 -2.07
N SER A 78 -1.40 -2.44 -2.29
CA SER A 78 -0.85 -2.65 -3.63
C SER A 78 -1.93 -3.17 -4.59
N ALA A 79 -2.70 -4.15 -4.14
CA ALA A 79 -3.79 -4.71 -4.93
C ALA A 79 -4.86 -3.65 -5.24
N GLU A 80 -5.23 -2.84 -4.25
CA GLU A 80 -6.22 -1.78 -4.43
C GLU A 80 -5.78 -0.74 -5.46
N ILE A 81 -4.52 -0.33 -5.41
CA ILE A 81 -3.97 0.62 -6.39
C ILE A 81 -4.04 0.02 -7.79
N LEU A 82 -3.58 -1.22 -7.94
CA LEU A 82 -3.58 -1.89 -9.23
C LEU A 82 -4.98 -2.08 -9.78
N ASN A 83 -5.93 -2.44 -8.91
CA ASN A 83 -7.30 -2.72 -9.31
C ASN A 83 -8.08 -1.45 -9.65
N LYS A 84 -8.01 -0.45 -8.76
CA LYS A 84 -8.88 0.72 -8.83
C LYS A 84 -8.29 1.92 -9.52
N LYS A 85 -6.96 2.07 -9.50
CA LYS A 85 -6.31 3.27 -10.02
C LYS A 85 -5.56 3.04 -11.32
N LEU A 86 -4.90 1.90 -11.46
CA LEU A 86 -4.06 1.62 -12.62
C LEU A 86 -4.72 0.68 -13.62
N ASN A 87 -5.89 0.17 -13.29
CA ASN A 87 -6.64 -0.76 -14.14
C ASN A 87 -5.80 -1.95 -14.61
N LYS A 88 -5.13 -2.58 -13.66
CA LYS A 88 -4.31 -3.77 -13.88
C LYS A 88 -4.85 -4.94 -13.05
N PRO A 89 -6.01 -5.50 -13.45
CA PRO A 89 -6.71 -6.51 -12.65
C PRO A 89 -5.92 -7.81 -12.47
N GLU A 90 -5.14 -8.21 -13.46
CA GLU A 90 -4.36 -9.45 -13.33
C GLU A 90 -3.26 -9.32 -12.29
N GLU A 91 -2.58 -8.19 -12.24
CA GLU A 91 -1.58 -7.94 -11.21
C GLU A 91 -2.22 -7.80 -9.84
N ALA A 92 -3.35 -7.09 -9.76
CA ALA A 92 -4.11 -6.94 -8.52
C ALA A 92 -4.52 -8.30 -7.97
N LYS A 93 -5.02 -9.16 -8.84
CA LYS A 93 -5.48 -10.50 -8.47
C LYS A 93 -4.36 -11.30 -7.80
N ALA A 94 -3.14 -11.19 -8.31
CA ALA A 94 -1.99 -11.88 -7.73
C ALA A 94 -1.70 -11.43 -6.29
N PHE A 95 -1.85 -10.14 -6.00
CA PHE A 95 -1.66 -9.61 -4.65
C PHE A 95 -2.77 -10.05 -3.70
N TYR A 96 -4.03 -10.03 -4.14
CA TYR A 96 -5.13 -10.55 -3.33
C TYR A 96 -4.93 -12.03 -3.02
N GLU A 97 -4.46 -12.79 -4.00
CA GLU A 97 -4.19 -14.21 -3.85
C GLU A 97 -3.16 -14.48 -2.76
N LYS A 98 -2.12 -13.68 -2.69
CA LYS A 98 -1.10 -13.81 -1.63
C LYS A 98 -1.70 -13.65 -0.24
N ILE A 99 -2.64 -12.72 -0.08
CA ILE A 99 -3.33 -12.54 1.20
C ILE A 99 -4.17 -13.78 1.52
N ILE A 100 -4.91 -14.28 0.55
CA ILE A 100 -5.80 -15.43 0.71
C ILE A 100 -5.03 -16.66 1.15
N PHE A 101 -3.87 -16.92 0.56
CA PHE A 101 -3.12 -18.13 0.82
C PHE A 101 -2.14 -18.01 2.01
N ASN A 102 -1.64 -16.83 2.29
CA ASN A 102 -0.57 -16.66 3.29
C ASN A 102 -0.97 -15.86 4.52
N HIS A 103 -2.10 -15.15 4.49
CA HIS A 103 -2.49 -14.24 5.57
C HIS A 103 -3.96 -14.39 5.93
N GLN A 104 -4.37 -15.61 6.25
CA GLN A 104 -5.77 -15.93 6.53
C GLN A 104 -6.29 -15.27 7.80
N ASP A 105 -5.40 -14.88 8.71
CA ASP A 105 -5.76 -14.18 9.94
C ASP A 105 -5.89 -12.67 9.76
N SER A 106 -5.57 -12.16 8.56
CA SER A 106 -5.59 -10.73 8.29
C SER A 106 -7.01 -10.18 8.29
N ILE A 107 -7.15 -8.94 8.74
CA ILE A 107 -8.41 -8.20 8.62
C ILE A 107 -8.79 -7.98 7.15
N TYR A 108 -7.83 -8.11 6.24
CA TYR A 108 -8.06 -7.94 4.81
C TYR A 108 -8.43 -9.24 4.09
N PHE A 109 -8.48 -10.36 4.79
CA PHE A 109 -8.71 -11.66 4.18
C PHE A 109 -10.05 -11.74 3.46
N THR A 110 -11.14 -11.41 4.16
CA THR A 110 -12.50 -11.54 3.59
C THR A 110 -12.69 -10.65 2.38
N ASP A 111 -12.26 -9.39 2.48
CA ASP A 111 -12.39 -8.45 1.37
C ASP A 111 -11.51 -8.87 0.18
N SER A 112 -10.30 -9.34 0.46
CA SER A 112 -9.39 -9.81 -0.58
C SER A 112 -9.97 -11.02 -1.33
N ARG A 113 -10.57 -11.96 -0.60
CA ARG A 113 -11.18 -13.14 -1.19
C ARG A 113 -12.34 -12.74 -2.10
N GLU A 114 -13.19 -11.82 -1.66
CA GLU A 114 -14.30 -11.34 -2.47
C GLU A 114 -13.81 -10.67 -3.74
N LYS A 115 -12.85 -9.77 -3.64
CA LYS A 115 -12.30 -9.06 -4.80
C LYS A 115 -11.58 -10.00 -5.75
N TYR A 116 -10.86 -10.97 -5.20
CA TYR A 116 -10.22 -11.99 -6.02
C TYR A 116 -11.25 -12.77 -6.85
N ARG A 117 -12.34 -13.17 -6.23
CA ARG A 117 -13.40 -13.93 -6.91
C ARG A 117 -14.10 -13.11 -7.99
N ILE A 118 -14.31 -11.82 -7.72
CA ILE A 118 -14.87 -10.90 -8.72
C ILE A 118 -13.92 -10.80 -9.93
N LEU A 119 -12.64 -10.57 -9.66
CA LEU A 119 -11.64 -10.42 -10.72
C LEU A 119 -11.44 -11.71 -11.51
N ARG A 120 -11.62 -12.85 -10.86
CA ARG A 120 -11.52 -14.15 -11.53
C ARG A 120 -12.79 -14.49 -12.32
N GLY A 121 -13.88 -13.77 -12.09
CA GLY A 121 -15.15 -13.99 -12.78
C GLY A 121 -16.08 -14.98 -12.10
N ASP A 122 -15.77 -15.39 -10.85
CA ASP A 122 -16.60 -16.35 -10.11
C ASP A 122 -17.90 -15.73 -9.61
N ILE A 123 -17.87 -14.42 -9.31
CA ILE A 123 -19.06 -13.67 -8.88
C ILE A 123 -19.11 -12.36 -9.63
N THR A 124 -20.34 -11.82 -9.79
CA THR A 124 -20.54 -10.54 -10.43
C THR A 124 -21.05 -9.52 -9.42
N LEU A 125 -20.79 -8.26 -9.71
CA LEU A 125 -21.30 -7.15 -8.88
C LEU A 125 -22.75 -6.85 -9.20
#